data_af3a6da11c7c09b9317ec492176cffa5
#
_entry.id   af3a6da11c7c09b9317ec492176cffa5
#
_cell.length_a   1.000
_cell.length_b   1.000
_cell.length_c   1.000
_cell.angle_alpha   90.00
_cell.angle_beta   90.00
_cell.angle_gamma   90.00
#
_symmetry.space_group_name_H-M   'P 1'
#
loop_
_entity.id
_entity.type
_entity.pdbx_description
1 polymer ?
#
loop_
_entity_poly.entity_id
_entity_poly.type
_entity_poly.pdbx_seq_one_letter_code
_entity_poly.pdbx_strand_id
1 'polypeptide(L)'
;MDEKKRQANELEFEAWTDNDKGGRIYYFEINGKLGWKAKYLKEVDKDEITIRFWQEIYDEKNILREIHEKYPGDKGHKKIENDN
;
A
#
# COMPACT_ATOMS: atom_id res chain seq x y z
N MET A 1 17.44 11.78 7.19
CA MET A 1 16.88 10.65 6.40
C MET A 1 17.74 9.41 6.59
N ASP A 2 17.14 8.24 6.68
CA ASP A 2 17.85 6.96 6.79
C ASP A 2 18.01 6.34 5.40
N GLU A 3 19.18 6.50 4.80
CA GLU A 3 19.49 6.02 3.46
C GLU A 3 19.40 4.50 3.32
N LYS A 4 19.75 3.76 4.37
CA LYS A 4 19.68 2.29 4.34
C LYS A 4 18.23 1.80 4.32
N LYS A 5 17.37 2.43 5.11
CA LYS A 5 15.94 2.12 5.10
C LYS A 5 15.30 2.49 3.76
N ARG A 6 15.69 3.63 3.19
CA ARG A 6 15.19 4.06 1.89
C ARG A 6 15.56 3.06 0.80
N GLN A 7 16.82 2.65 0.73
CA GLN A 7 17.28 1.67 -0.24
C GLN A 7 16.54 0.34 -0.10
N ALA A 8 16.36 -0.13 1.14
CA ALA A 8 15.63 -1.38 1.40
C ALA A 8 14.18 -1.30 0.90
N ASN A 9 13.51 -0.17 1.16
CA ASN A 9 12.14 0.04 0.69
C ASN A 9 12.06 0.10 -0.84
N GLU A 10 12.99 0.79 -1.48
CA GLU A 10 13.03 0.90 -2.95
C GLU A 10 13.25 -0.46 -3.61
N LEU A 11 14.05 -1.33 -3.00
CA LEU A 11 14.26 -2.68 -3.52
C LEU A 11 13.03 -3.57 -3.32
N GLU A 12 12.35 -3.45 -2.19
CA GLU A 12 11.21 -4.29 -1.84
C GLU A 12 9.98 -3.95 -2.69
N PHE A 13 9.69 -2.66 -2.88
CA PHE A 13 8.45 -2.22 -3.49
C PHE A 13 8.56 -1.90 -4.98
N GLU A 14 9.72 -1.48 -5.45
CA GLU A 14 9.99 -1.16 -6.85
C GLU A 14 9.26 0.08 -7.41
N ALA A 15 8.24 0.57 -6.71
CA ALA A 15 7.49 1.76 -7.13
C ALA A 15 7.13 2.61 -5.92
N TRP A 16 7.05 3.93 -6.11
CA TRP A 16 6.66 4.84 -5.04
C TRP A 16 6.20 6.18 -5.59
N THR A 17 5.49 6.91 -4.74
CA THR A 17 5.06 8.29 -4.98
C THR A 17 5.52 9.14 -3.81
N ASP A 18 6.15 10.27 -4.08
CA ASP A 18 6.53 11.21 -3.02
C ASP A 18 5.31 12.01 -2.58
N ASN A 19 5.21 12.28 -1.27
CA ASN A 19 4.17 13.17 -0.75
C ASN A 19 4.74 14.57 -0.49
N ASP A 20 3.85 15.54 -0.25
CA ASP A 20 4.22 16.94 -0.06
C ASP A 20 4.89 17.24 1.29
N LYS A 21 4.96 16.26 2.18
CA LYS A 21 5.58 16.40 3.52
C LYS A 21 6.97 15.77 3.58
N GLY A 22 7.53 15.41 2.44
CA GLY A 22 8.86 14.79 2.35
C GLY A 22 8.87 13.29 2.58
N GLY A 23 7.72 12.66 2.80
CA GLY A 23 7.59 11.22 2.91
C GLY A 23 7.27 10.58 1.57
N ARG A 24 6.94 9.28 1.61
CA ARG A 24 6.63 8.48 0.42
C ARG A 24 5.54 7.47 0.70
N ILE A 25 4.87 7.05 -0.37
CA ILE A 25 4.06 5.84 -0.38
C ILE A 25 4.71 4.87 -1.36
N TYR A 26 5.28 3.80 -0.83
CA TYR A 26 5.80 2.68 -1.63
C TYR A 26 4.67 1.72 -1.95
N TYR A 27 4.69 1.11 -3.13
CA TYR A 27 3.64 0.16 -3.50
C TYR A 27 4.13 -0.87 -4.50
N PHE A 28 3.43 -2.01 -4.55
CA PHE A 28 3.53 -3.00 -5.61
C PHE A 28 2.19 -3.71 -5.77
N GLU A 29 1.98 -4.30 -6.93
CA GLU A 29 0.74 -5.01 -7.25
C GLU A 29 1.03 -6.47 -7.55
N ILE A 30 0.10 -7.34 -7.13
CA ILE A 30 0.12 -8.77 -7.43
C ILE A 30 -1.17 -9.13 -8.12
N ASN A 31 -1.08 -9.75 -9.29
CA ASN A 31 -2.26 -10.25 -10.01
C ASN A 31 -2.79 -11.49 -9.33
N GLY A 32 -4.09 -11.50 -9.07
CA GLY A 32 -4.81 -12.64 -8.52
C GLY A 32 -5.57 -13.39 -9.58
N LYS A 33 -6.52 -14.18 -9.13
CA LYS A 33 -7.40 -14.98 -10.03
C LYS A 33 -8.51 -14.10 -10.58
N LEU A 34 -9.02 -14.47 -11.76
CA LEU A 34 -10.20 -13.87 -12.38
C LEU A 34 -10.05 -12.36 -12.67
N GLY A 35 -8.83 -11.91 -12.88
CA GLY A 35 -8.56 -10.50 -13.15
C GLY A 35 -8.52 -9.61 -11.93
N TRP A 36 -8.65 -10.17 -10.73
CA TRP A 36 -8.50 -9.41 -9.49
C TRP A 36 -7.03 -9.15 -9.20
N LYS A 37 -6.74 -8.12 -8.42
CA LYS A 37 -5.36 -7.79 -8.03
C LYS A 37 -5.30 -7.26 -6.60
N ALA A 38 -4.16 -7.49 -5.97
CA ALA A 38 -3.84 -6.93 -4.65
C ALA A 38 -2.79 -5.85 -4.83
N LYS A 39 -2.96 -4.74 -4.14
CA LYS A 39 -1.98 -3.66 -4.08
C LYS A 39 -1.51 -3.52 -2.64
N TYR A 40 -0.20 -3.55 -2.42
CA TYR A 40 0.42 -3.37 -1.12
C TYR A 40 1.04 -2.00 -1.06
N LEU A 41 0.73 -1.23 0.00
CA LEU A 41 1.17 0.16 0.13
C LEU A 41 1.79 0.37 1.50
N LYS A 42 2.92 1.08 1.51
CA LYS A 42 3.65 1.42 2.74
C LYS A 42 3.93 2.91 2.72
N GLU A 43 3.32 3.62 3.63
CA GLU A 43 3.57 5.05 3.80
C GLU A 43 4.65 5.26 4.85
N VAL A 44 5.64 6.08 4.53
CA VAL A 44 6.73 6.46 5.44
C VAL A 44 6.82 7.97 5.54
N ASP A 45 7.37 8.46 6.66
CA ASP A 45 7.67 9.87 6.80
C ASP A 45 9.02 10.22 6.14
N LYS A 46 9.46 11.47 6.31
CA LYS A 46 10.71 11.97 5.73
C LYS A 46 11.95 11.22 6.22
N ASP A 47 11.87 10.54 7.35
CA ASP A 47 12.96 9.76 7.93
C ASP A 47 12.83 8.27 7.65
N GLU A 48 11.95 7.88 6.71
CA GLU A 48 11.65 6.49 6.33
C GLU A 48 11.04 5.68 7.48
N ILE A 49 10.43 6.35 8.45
CA ILE A 49 9.69 5.68 9.52
C ILE A 49 8.30 5.32 8.99
N THR A 50 7.92 4.06 9.13
CA THR A 50 6.62 3.57 8.66
C THR A 50 5.49 4.22 9.45
N ILE A 51 4.60 4.91 8.75
CA ILE A 51 3.39 5.50 9.30
C ILE A 51 2.22 4.52 9.16
N ARG A 52 2.15 3.86 8.01
CA ARG A 52 1.01 3.00 7.69
C ARG A 52 1.42 1.94 6.68
N PHE A 53 0.89 0.72 6.85
CA PHE A 53 1.03 -0.35 5.88
C PHE A 53 -0.33 -1.00 5.68
N TRP A 54 -0.76 -1.12 4.41
CA TRP A 54 -2.09 -1.65 4.11
C TRP A 54 -2.13 -2.34 2.75
N GLN A 55 -3.20 -3.10 2.55
CA GLN A 55 -3.46 -3.82 1.31
C GLN A 55 -4.80 -3.35 0.76
N GLU A 56 -4.86 -3.18 -0.55
CA GLU A 56 -6.09 -2.88 -1.28
C GLU A 56 -6.37 -4.00 -2.25
N ILE A 57 -7.61 -4.46 -2.33
CA ILE A 57 -8.03 -5.51 -3.27
C ILE A 57 -8.97 -4.90 -4.30
N TYR A 58 -8.63 -5.07 -5.57
CA TYR A 58 -9.41 -4.58 -6.70
C TYR A 58 -9.96 -5.75 -7.50
N ASP A 59 -11.19 -5.61 -8.01
CA ASP A 59 -11.79 -6.61 -8.88
C ASP A 59 -11.35 -6.46 -10.35
N GLU A 60 -11.91 -7.28 -11.24
CA GLU A 60 -11.58 -7.28 -12.66
C GLU A 60 -11.95 -5.99 -13.38
N LYS A 61 -12.83 -5.18 -12.79
CA LYS A 61 -13.23 -3.87 -13.30
C LYS A 61 -12.42 -2.73 -12.69
N ASN A 62 -11.37 -3.08 -11.93
CA ASN A 62 -10.52 -2.13 -11.23
C ASN A 62 -11.26 -1.30 -10.18
N ILE A 63 -12.28 -1.91 -9.57
CA ILE A 63 -13.04 -1.30 -8.48
C ILE A 63 -12.48 -1.81 -7.15
N LEU A 64 -12.20 -0.89 -6.22
CA LEU A 64 -11.72 -1.25 -4.88
C LEU A 64 -12.80 -2.01 -4.12
N ARG A 65 -12.48 -3.22 -3.66
CA ARG A 65 -13.42 -4.12 -3.00
C ARG A 65 -13.13 -4.33 -1.52
N GLU A 66 -11.85 -4.33 -1.13
CA GLU A 66 -11.45 -4.57 0.25
C GLU A 66 -10.22 -3.74 0.61
N ILE A 67 -10.11 -3.37 1.87
CA ILE A 67 -8.91 -2.78 2.45
C ILE A 67 -8.55 -3.57 3.70
N HIS A 68 -7.26 -3.92 3.84
CA HIS A 68 -6.74 -4.55 5.05
C HIS A 68 -5.61 -3.68 5.58
N GLU A 69 -5.87 -2.94 6.66
CA GLU A 69 -4.84 -2.15 7.33
C GLU A 69 -4.05 -3.05 8.26
N LYS A 70 -2.73 -3.11 8.04
CA LYS A 70 -1.84 -4.02 8.77
C LYS A 70 -1.01 -3.31 9.83
N TYR A 71 -0.77 -2.02 9.67
CA TYR A 71 0.00 -1.20 10.58
C TYR A 71 -0.54 0.24 10.57
N PRO A 72 -0.67 0.91 11.72
CA PRO A 72 -0.15 0.56 13.04
C PRO A 72 -0.92 -0.53 13.78
N GLY A 73 -2.08 -0.94 13.33
CA GLY A 73 -2.82 -2.04 13.93
C GLY A 73 -3.48 -2.88 12.85
N ASP A 74 -3.39 -4.21 12.97
CA ASP A 74 -4.05 -5.10 12.02
C ASP A 74 -5.55 -5.13 12.30
N LYS A 75 -6.34 -4.60 11.37
CA LYS A 75 -7.79 -4.47 11.48
C LYS A 75 -8.54 -5.50 10.64
N GLY A 76 -7.81 -6.47 10.06
CA GLY A 76 -8.39 -7.44 9.14
C GLY A 76 -8.87 -6.80 7.85
N HIS A 77 -9.51 -7.60 7.00
CA HIS A 77 -10.06 -7.11 5.73
C HIS A 77 -11.39 -6.43 5.95
N LYS A 78 -11.49 -5.20 5.48
CA LYS A 78 -12.72 -4.43 5.50
C LYS A 78 -13.25 -4.34 4.07
N LYS A 79 -14.46 -4.83 3.86
CA LYS A 79 -15.12 -4.75 2.55
C LYS A 79 -15.62 -3.34 2.30
N ILE A 80 -15.40 -2.88 1.09
CA ILE A 80 -15.92 -1.60 0.62
C ILE A 80 -17.26 -1.88 -0.07
N GLU A 81 -18.32 -1.30 0.47
CA GLU A 81 -19.63 -1.40 -0.14
C GLU A 81 -19.86 -0.19 -1.03
N ASN A 82 -20.19 -0.47 -2.30
CA ASN A 82 -20.62 0.56 -3.22
C ASN A 82 -22.14 0.55 -3.28
N ASP A 83 -22.73 1.51 -2.60
CA ASP A 83 -24.16 1.76 -2.72
C ASP A 83 -24.43 2.58 -3.96
N ASN A 84 -24.95 1.93 -4.96
CA ASN A 84 -25.44 2.60 -6.17
C ASN A 84 -26.95 2.65 -6.14
#